data_fb09284aae7cbce1fd28d7ba531f8652
#
_entry.id   fb09284aae7cbce1fd28d7ba531f8652
#
_cell.length_a   1.000
_cell.length_b   1.000
_cell.length_c   1.000
_cell.angle_alpha   90.00
_cell.angle_beta   90.00
_cell.angle_gamma   90.00
#
_symmetry.space_group_name_H-M   'P 1'
#
loop_
_entity.id
_entity.type
_entity.pdbx_description
1 polymer ?
#
loop_
_entity_poly.entity_id
_entity_poly.type
_entity_poly.pdbx_seq_one_letter_code
_entity_poly.pdbx_strand_id
1 'polypeptide(L)'
;MTRNHPTLRKTQSSASMHLPYQRFSWHPDMTHREQRAWPNLFPEPFDHETLYRDSPFLAPVPEAKPPAVPPKVPQTPIPELHQPPTKLEPSRKTSEEIKTVKPEEYTQPFCDFLTQNPTVFHAVDAVAKDLEAAGFKKLSERDIWKLNKGGLYYVERNGSSLIAFAVGPDYEPGNGAAILAGHIDALCARLKPVPQLRTKSGYVQLGVAPYAGALNSTWWDRDLGVGGRVLVKEDSGKIVSKLVKLDWPIARIPTLAPHFGAAAQGPFNKETQMVPIIGLDNSDLYGGKSVEDSEPYFRPGRSFVATQPPKLVQAISKQLGIESTSIVNWELELFDTQPSQVGGIEKEFIFAPRVDDKLCSWAAVQALLNSVKPETSQATRSSSGIKVVGLFDDEEIGSLLRQGARSNFLPATIDRIIDSFAGFPTPSLLSQTFANSFIVSSDVIHAVNPNFLNAYLDHHSPRLNVGLVLSADSNGHMTTDSVSTALMQRIAEESKQELQVFQIRNDSRSGGTVGPMLSAATGIRAIDAGIPQLSMHSIRATTGSLDPGLGVAIFQGFLDHYERVDLEFRETV
;
A
#
# COMPACT_ATOMS: atom_id res chain seq x y z
N MET A 1 61.25 -40.62 21.58
CA MET A 1 60.78 -42.01 21.67
C MET A 1 59.35 -41.99 21.09
N THR A 2 59.22 -42.26 19.86
CA THR A 2 58.93 -43.50 19.12
C THR A 2 57.45 -43.97 19.28
N ARG A 3 56.77 -43.92 18.12
CA ARG A 3 55.88 -44.95 17.53
C ARG A 3 54.43 -44.98 18.06
N ASN A 4 53.36 -45.22 17.26
CA ASN A 4 53.14 -45.64 15.88
C ASN A 4 51.63 -45.55 15.60
N HIS A 5 51.29 -45.35 14.30
CA HIS A 5 49.96 -45.62 13.70
C HIS A 5 49.58 -47.10 13.72
N PRO A 6 48.25 -47.47 13.49
CA PRO A 6 47.79 -47.67 12.14
C PRO A 6 46.29 -47.35 11.85
N THR A 7 46.03 -46.87 10.69
CA THR A 7 45.10 -47.13 9.55
C THR A 7 44.03 -48.24 9.66
N LEU A 8 42.85 -47.94 9.11
CA LEU A 8 41.97 -48.71 8.19
C LEU A 8 40.51 -48.27 8.39
N ARG A 9 39.57 -48.12 7.51
CA ARG A 9 39.36 -48.40 6.08
C ARG A 9 38.06 -47.69 5.64
N LYS A 10 37.94 -47.39 4.36
CA LYS A 10 36.82 -46.84 3.60
C LYS A 10 35.54 -47.68 3.64
N THR A 11 34.36 -47.02 3.55
CA THR A 11 33.29 -47.42 2.62
C THR A 11 32.53 -46.20 2.10
N GLN A 12 32.24 -46.23 0.82
CA GLN A 12 31.46 -45.38 -0.07
C GLN A 12 29.98 -45.25 0.42
N SER A 13 29.10 -44.30 0.10
CA SER A 13 28.90 -43.47 -1.06
C SER A 13 27.62 -42.66 -0.84
N SER A 14 27.57 -41.40 -1.25
CA SER A 14 26.41 -40.86 -1.97
C SER A 14 26.78 -39.47 -2.49
N ALA A 15 26.59 -39.28 -3.78
CA ALA A 15 26.95 -38.10 -4.54
C ALA A 15 25.95 -36.95 -4.24
N SER A 16 26.48 -35.81 -3.84
CA SER A 16 25.77 -34.53 -3.94
C SER A 16 26.47 -33.71 -5.03
N MET A 17 25.70 -33.35 -6.06
CA MET A 17 26.15 -32.44 -7.10
C MET A 17 26.33 -31.05 -6.51
N HIS A 18 27.55 -30.59 -6.39
CA HIS A 18 27.89 -29.19 -6.22
C HIS A 18 28.19 -28.59 -7.62
N LEU A 19 27.35 -27.61 -8.00
CA LEU A 19 27.67 -26.70 -9.08
C LEU A 19 28.69 -25.66 -8.59
N PRO A 20 29.77 -25.37 -9.31
CA PRO A 20 30.74 -24.37 -8.86
C PRO A 20 30.25 -22.95 -9.16
N TYR A 21 30.22 -22.12 -8.13
CA TYR A 21 30.12 -20.67 -8.27
C TYR A 21 31.41 -20.15 -8.92
N GLN A 22 31.33 -19.69 -10.18
CA GLN A 22 32.41 -18.91 -10.79
C GLN A 22 32.21 -17.42 -10.37
N ARG A 23 33.21 -16.91 -9.64
CA ARG A 23 33.39 -15.47 -9.42
C ARG A 23 33.86 -14.83 -10.72
N PHE A 24 33.07 -13.96 -11.32
CA PHE A 24 33.54 -13.09 -12.38
C PHE A 24 34.21 -11.85 -11.77
N SER A 25 35.50 -11.69 -12.05
CA SER A 25 36.24 -10.45 -11.82
C SER A 25 36.22 -9.62 -13.11
N TRP A 26 35.77 -8.38 -12.99
CA TRP A 26 35.82 -7.39 -14.08
C TRP A 26 37.28 -6.93 -14.28
N HIS A 27 37.80 -7.03 -15.53
CA HIS A 27 39.01 -6.35 -15.98
C HIS A 27 38.69 -5.15 -16.86
N PRO A 28 39.35 -3.98 -16.68
CA PRO A 28 38.97 -2.72 -17.33
C PRO A 28 39.45 -2.52 -18.77
N ASP A 29 40.13 -3.49 -19.40
CA ASP A 29 40.72 -3.31 -20.72
C ASP A 29 40.17 -4.29 -21.76
N MET A 30 38.90 -4.06 -22.19
CA MET A 30 38.39 -4.68 -23.43
C MET A 30 38.05 -3.61 -24.46
N THR A 31 38.66 -3.71 -25.64
CA THR A 31 38.44 -2.80 -26.77
C THR A 31 37.14 -3.13 -27.50
N HIS A 32 36.52 -2.12 -28.11
CA HIS A 32 35.23 -2.16 -28.83
C HIS A 32 35.10 -3.21 -29.96
N ARG A 33 36.10 -3.99 -30.23
CA ARG A 33 36.10 -5.01 -31.33
C ARG A 33 35.71 -6.40 -30.87
N GLU A 34 35.75 -6.69 -29.57
CA GLU A 34 35.45 -8.03 -29.00
C GLU A 34 34.00 -8.21 -28.56
N GLN A 35 33.21 -7.15 -28.58
CA GLN A 35 31.78 -7.17 -28.19
C GLN A 35 30.86 -7.81 -29.24
N ARG A 36 31.36 -8.18 -30.43
CA ARG A 36 30.51 -8.75 -31.51
C ARG A 36 30.44 -10.29 -31.57
N ALA A 37 31.01 -11.01 -30.61
CA ALA A 37 31.20 -12.47 -30.70
C ALA A 37 30.28 -13.31 -29.80
N TRP A 38 29.31 -12.72 -29.08
CA TRP A 38 28.38 -13.49 -28.24
C TRP A 38 26.95 -13.33 -28.73
N PRO A 39 26.22 -14.42 -29.05
CA PRO A 39 24.80 -14.32 -29.33
C PRO A 39 24.03 -13.92 -28.06
N ASN A 40 23.10 -12.99 -28.19
CA ASN A 40 22.22 -12.49 -27.15
C ASN A 40 21.48 -13.66 -26.45
N LEU A 41 21.80 -13.93 -25.19
CA LEU A 41 21.19 -14.95 -24.35
C LEU A 41 20.02 -14.40 -23.52
N PHE A 42 19.62 -13.13 -23.72
CA PHE A 42 18.43 -12.53 -23.12
C PHE A 42 17.53 -12.07 -24.25
N PRO A 43 16.25 -12.45 -24.26
CA PRO A 43 15.30 -11.85 -25.20
C PRO A 43 15.21 -10.37 -24.89
N GLU A 44 15.37 -9.53 -25.93
CA GLU A 44 15.07 -8.10 -25.83
C GLU A 44 13.64 -7.90 -25.37
N PRO A 45 13.31 -6.82 -24.63
CA PRO A 45 11.94 -6.52 -24.29
C PRO A 45 11.17 -6.34 -25.60
N PHE A 46 10.10 -7.12 -25.75
CA PHE A 46 9.23 -7.09 -26.92
C PHE A 46 8.71 -5.66 -27.17
N ASP A 47 9.12 -5.06 -28.26
CA ASP A 47 8.56 -3.82 -28.77
C ASP A 47 7.19 -4.13 -29.41
N HIS A 48 6.13 -3.75 -28.73
CA HIS A 48 4.75 -4.00 -29.13
C HIS A 48 4.27 -3.13 -30.30
N GLU A 49 5.02 -2.14 -30.77
CA GLU A 49 4.59 -1.30 -31.89
C GLU A 49 4.79 -1.93 -33.28
N THR A 50 5.67 -2.92 -33.40
CA THR A 50 6.00 -3.53 -34.71
C THR A 50 5.03 -4.63 -35.15
N LEU A 51 4.18 -5.18 -34.26
CA LEU A 51 3.28 -6.30 -34.58
C LEU A 51 1.94 -5.90 -35.24
N TYR A 52 1.64 -4.61 -35.32
CA TYR A 52 0.35 -4.15 -35.88
C TYR A 52 0.44 -3.55 -37.28
N ARG A 53 1.59 -3.46 -37.93
CA ARG A 53 1.75 -2.83 -39.24
C ARG A 53 1.54 -3.74 -40.45
N ASP A 54 1.63 -5.07 -40.30
CA ASP A 54 1.57 -5.98 -41.44
C ASP A 54 0.61 -7.16 -41.21
N SER A 55 -0.62 -6.90 -40.75
CA SER A 55 -1.69 -7.92 -40.77
C SER A 55 -2.58 -7.75 -42.01
N PRO A 56 -2.68 -8.75 -42.91
CA PRO A 56 -3.45 -8.66 -44.15
C PRO A 56 -4.95 -8.87 -43.95
N PHE A 57 -5.52 -8.75 -42.73
CA PHE A 57 -6.93 -9.05 -42.42
C PHE A 57 -7.76 -7.86 -41.95
N LEU A 58 -7.60 -6.69 -42.52
CA LEU A 58 -8.56 -5.58 -42.34
C LEU A 58 -9.13 -5.14 -43.66
N ALA A 59 -10.12 -5.91 -44.15
CA ALA A 59 -11.09 -5.40 -45.10
C ALA A 59 -12.21 -4.65 -44.32
N PRO A 60 -12.73 -3.51 -44.82
CA PRO A 60 -13.78 -2.78 -44.14
C PRO A 60 -15.07 -3.60 -44.11
N VAL A 61 -15.63 -3.77 -42.91
CA VAL A 61 -16.92 -4.41 -42.68
C VAL A 61 -18.02 -3.46 -43.19
N PRO A 62 -18.96 -3.91 -44.05
CA PRO A 62 -20.09 -3.09 -44.48
C PRO A 62 -21.04 -2.84 -43.28
N GLU A 63 -21.55 -1.62 -43.16
CA GLU A 63 -22.59 -1.24 -42.19
C GLU A 63 -23.80 -2.18 -42.28
N ALA A 64 -24.06 -2.93 -41.23
CA ALA A 64 -25.27 -3.76 -41.13
C ALA A 64 -26.45 -2.90 -40.69
N LYS A 65 -27.55 -2.98 -41.42
CA LYS A 65 -28.83 -2.38 -41.03
C LYS A 65 -29.31 -2.98 -39.70
N PRO A 66 -29.94 -2.19 -38.82
CA PRO A 66 -30.46 -2.69 -37.56
C PRO A 66 -31.54 -3.76 -37.77
N PRO A 67 -31.57 -4.83 -36.97
CA PRO A 67 -32.58 -5.88 -37.08
C PRO A 67 -33.97 -5.37 -36.70
N ALA A 68 -34.99 -5.88 -37.40
CA ALA A 68 -36.39 -5.57 -37.16
C ALA A 68 -36.84 -6.05 -35.76
N VAL A 69 -37.64 -5.23 -35.08
CA VAL A 69 -38.22 -5.51 -33.75
C VAL A 69 -39.09 -6.78 -33.83
N PRO A 70 -38.88 -7.79 -32.97
CA PRO A 70 -39.73 -8.98 -32.93
C PRO A 70 -41.13 -8.67 -32.37
N PRO A 71 -42.18 -9.39 -32.83
CA PRO A 71 -43.55 -9.17 -32.37
C PRO A 71 -43.74 -9.57 -30.91
N LYS A 72 -44.56 -8.79 -30.17
CA LYS A 72 -44.93 -9.01 -28.78
C LYS A 72 -45.56 -10.40 -28.57
N VAL A 73 -44.98 -11.19 -27.70
CA VAL A 73 -45.56 -12.46 -27.22
C VAL A 73 -46.67 -12.13 -26.20
N PRO A 74 -47.86 -12.81 -26.28
CA PRO A 74 -48.93 -12.61 -25.29
C PRO A 74 -48.52 -13.13 -23.91
N GLN A 75 -48.70 -12.31 -22.87
CA GLN A 75 -48.48 -12.69 -21.48
C GLN A 75 -49.61 -13.60 -21.02
N THR A 76 -49.28 -14.79 -20.55
CA THR A 76 -50.14 -15.68 -19.77
C THR A 76 -50.20 -15.24 -18.32
N PRO A 77 -51.35 -15.27 -17.62
CA PRO A 77 -51.48 -14.86 -16.23
C PRO A 77 -50.72 -15.81 -15.28
N ILE A 78 -49.98 -15.24 -14.36
CA ILE A 78 -49.29 -15.96 -13.26
C ILE A 78 -50.33 -16.32 -12.22
N PRO A 79 -50.37 -17.58 -11.66
CA PRO A 79 -51.26 -17.95 -10.59
C PRO A 79 -50.83 -17.29 -9.27
N GLU A 80 -51.80 -16.78 -8.50
CA GLU A 80 -51.62 -16.23 -7.15
C GLU A 80 -50.99 -17.28 -6.22
N LEU A 81 -49.87 -16.91 -5.61
CA LEU A 81 -49.21 -17.68 -4.54
C LEU A 81 -49.82 -17.31 -3.19
N HIS A 82 -50.12 -18.35 -2.44
CA HIS A 82 -50.74 -18.36 -1.10
C HIS A 82 -50.01 -17.43 -0.10
N GLN A 83 -50.80 -16.89 0.81
CA GLN A 83 -50.40 -16.03 1.93
C GLN A 83 -49.39 -16.75 2.86
N PRO A 84 -48.40 -15.99 3.40
CA PRO A 84 -47.45 -16.51 4.37
C PRO A 84 -48.08 -16.64 5.77
N PRO A 85 -47.56 -17.56 6.62
CA PRO A 85 -48.09 -17.81 7.94
C PRO A 85 -47.74 -16.67 8.92
N THR A 86 -48.59 -16.57 9.91
CA THR A 86 -48.73 -15.64 11.02
C THR A 86 -47.41 -15.14 11.65
N LYS A 87 -47.33 -13.82 11.84
CA LYS A 87 -46.29 -13.09 12.58
C LYS A 87 -46.09 -13.66 13.99
N LEU A 88 -44.88 -14.11 14.28
CA LEU A 88 -44.35 -14.20 15.63
C LEU A 88 -43.97 -12.79 16.08
N GLU A 89 -44.56 -12.32 17.18
CA GLU A 89 -44.19 -11.00 17.78
C GLU A 89 -42.75 -11.08 18.30
N PRO A 90 -41.89 -10.12 17.98
CA PRO A 90 -40.57 -10.05 18.59
C PRO A 90 -40.68 -9.53 20.02
N SER A 91 -40.13 -10.27 20.96
CA SER A 91 -39.95 -9.82 22.34
C SER A 91 -39.16 -8.51 22.36
N ARG A 92 -39.76 -7.45 22.85
CA ARG A 92 -39.13 -6.15 23.15
C ARG A 92 -37.99 -6.37 24.15
N LYS A 93 -36.75 -6.54 23.67
CA LYS A 93 -35.54 -6.17 24.40
C LYS A 93 -35.20 -4.75 23.97
N THR A 94 -35.07 -3.87 24.94
CA THR A 94 -34.60 -2.50 24.80
C THR A 94 -33.29 -2.50 24.01
N SER A 95 -33.35 -2.06 22.74
CA SER A 95 -32.18 -1.79 21.93
C SER A 95 -31.55 -0.49 22.44
N GLU A 96 -30.44 -0.59 23.16
CA GLU A 96 -29.52 0.55 23.20
C GLU A 96 -29.15 0.88 21.75
N GLU A 97 -29.41 2.11 21.31
CA GLU A 97 -29.08 2.58 19.98
C GLU A 97 -27.56 2.47 19.78
N ILE A 98 -27.13 1.50 18.95
CA ILE A 98 -25.75 1.43 18.49
C ILE A 98 -25.47 2.73 17.73
N LYS A 99 -24.48 3.49 18.17
CA LYS A 99 -24.06 4.73 17.49
C LYS A 99 -23.61 4.37 16.07
N THR A 100 -24.42 4.70 15.08
CA THR A 100 -24.07 4.52 13.65
C THR A 100 -22.94 5.48 13.29
N VAL A 101 -21.99 5.01 12.48
CA VAL A 101 -20.94 5.84 11.88
C VAL A 101 -21.60 6.93 11.04
N LYS A 102 -21.23 8.18 11.27
CA LYS A 102 -21.63 9.31 10.45
C LYS A 102 -20.49 9.68 9.52
N PRO A 103 -20.59 9.42 8.22
CA PRO A 103 -19.50 9.58 7.29
C PRO A 103 -18.87 10.98 7.28
N GLU A 104 -19.66 12.02 7.50
CA GLU A 104 -19.21 13.41 7.50
C GLU A 104 -18.20 13.71 8.62
N GLU A 105 -18.25 12.97 9.73
CA GLU A 105 -17.35 13.15 10.87
C GLU A 105 -15.91 12.75 10.55
N TYR A 106 -15.68 11.99 9.48
CA TYR A 106 -14.36 11.45 9.06
C TYR A 106 -13.67 12.27 7.97
N THR A 107 -14.37 13.20 7.32
CA THR A 107 -13.86 14.01 6.20
C THR A 107 -12.64 14.84 6.60
N GLN A 108 -12.78 15.70 7.61
CA GLN A 108 -11.70 16.58 8.05
C GLN A 108 -10.56 15.82 8.74
N PRO A 109 -10.83 14.86 9.65
CA PRO A 109 -9.77 14.05 10.25
C PRO A 109 -8.91 13.32 9.21
N PHE A 110 -9.49 12.82 8.11
CA PHE A 110 -8.72 12.21 7.03
C PHE A 110 -7.84 13.24 6.29
N CYS A 111 -8.38 14.41 5.97
CA CYS A 111 -7.59 15.51 5.38
C CYS A 111 -6.41 15.91 6.26
N ASP A 112 -6.63 15.98 7.57
CA ASP A 112 -5.60 16.31 8.55
C ASP A 112 -4.53 15.22 8.63
N PHE A 113 -4.94 13.94 8.64
CA PHE A 113 -4.03 12.80 8.62
C PHE A 113 -3.09 12.84 7.41
N LEU A 114 -3.62 13.04 6.19
CA LEU A 114 -2.82 13.13 4.97
C LEU A 114 -1.88 14.32 4.95
N THR A 115 -2.32 15.47 5.48
CA THR A 115 -1.52 16.70 5.53
C THR A 115 -0.36 16.59 6.53
N GLN A 116 -0.63 16.00 7.68
CA GLN A 116 0.34 15.91 8.76
C GLN A 116 1.35 14.78 8.56
N ASN A 117 0.97 13.71 7.86
CA ASN A 117 1.74 12.46 7.75
C ASN A 117 2.15 12.15 6.29
N PRO A 118 3.07 12.95 5.71
CA PRO A 118 3.37 12.88 4.28
C PRO A 118 4.16 11.64 3.86
N THR A 119 4.96 11.03 4.73
CA THR A 119 5.80 9.86 4.40
C THR A 119 5.25 8.59 5.03
N VAL A 120 5.68 7.43 4.56
CA VAL A 120 5.29 6.13 5.13
C VAL A 120 5.63 6.07 6.63
N PHE A 121 6.79 6.60 7.03
CA PHE A 121 7.23 6.60 8.43
C PHE A 121 6.34 7.46 9.32
N HIS A 122 5.93 8.66 8.85
CA HIS A 122 5.01 9.52 9.59
C HIS A 122 3.62 8.90 9.70
N ALA A 123 3.14 8.25 8.64
CA ALA A 123 1.82 7.62 8.64
C ALA A 123 1.77 6.45 9.65
N VAL A 124 2.79 5.59 9.68
CA VAL A 124 2.88 4.48 10.65
C VAL A 124 3.01 5.00 12.08
N ASP A 125 3.83 6.02 12.32
CA ASP A 125 3.99 6.64 13.65
C ASP A 125 2.68 7.28 14.15
N ALA A 126 1.92 7.94 13.26
CA ALA A 126 0.60 8.50 13.60
C ALA A 126 -0.41 7.40 13.97
N VAL A 127 -0.48 6.34 13.16
CA VAL A 127 -1.34 5.18 13.45
C VAL A 127 -0.94 4.54 14.78
N ALA A 128 0.36 4.35 15.04
CA ALA A 128 0.84 3.79 16.29
C ALA A 128 0.40 4.63 17.51
N LYS A 129 0.47 5.97 17.41
CA LYS A 129 0.00 6.89 18.46
C LYS A 129 -1.51 6.81 18.70
N ASP A 130 -2.30 6.72 17.62
CA ASP A 130 -3.76 6.56 17.73
C ASP A 130 -4.11 5.22 18.42
N LEU A 131 -3.42 4.14 18.07
CA LEU A 131 -3.55 2.84 18.70
C LEU A 131 -3.16 2.87 20.18
N GLU A 132 -2.03 3.49 20.54
CA GLU A 132 -1.58 3.65 21.93
C GLU A 132 -2.58 4.47 22.76
N ALA A 133 -3.11 5.55 22.18
CA ALA A 133 -4.15 6.37 22.82
C ALA A 133 -5.45 5.57 23.07
N ALA A 134 -5.75 4.57 22.23
CA ALA A 134 -6.87 3.66 22.40
C ALA A 134 -6.57 2.45 23.30
N GLY A 135 -5.36 2.35 23.89
CA GLY A 135 -4.98 1.31 24.83
C GLY A 135 -4.32 0.07 24.19
N PHE A 136 -3.98 0.11 22.91
CA PHE A 136 -3.18 -0.95 22.31
C PHE A 136 -1.75 -0.94 22.84
N LYS A 137 -1.20 -2.13 23.05
CA LYS A 137 0.15 -2.33 23.55
C LYS A 137 1.11 -2.69 22.44
N LYS A 138 2.20 -1.97 22.32
CA LYS A 138 3.28 -2.29 21.37
C LYS A 138 3.95 -3.59 21.73
N LEU A 139 4.10 -4.47 20.76
CA LEU A 139 4.87 -5.71 20.84
C LEU A 139 6.17 -5.58 20.05
N SER A 140 7.21 -6.25 20.53
CA SER A 140 8.47 -6.37 19.81
C SER A 140 8.53 -7.69 19.06
N GLU A 141 8.95 -7.66 17.79
CA GLU A 141 9.22 -8.90 17.03
C GLU A 141 10.37 -9.72 17.63
N ARG A 142 11.20 -9.13 18.50
CA ARG A 142 12.38 -9.78 19.12
C ARG A 142 12.05 -10.49 20.43
N ASP A 143 10.86 -10.23 21.00
CA ASP A 143 10.48 -10.75 22.31
C ASP A 143 9.43 -11.87 22.18
N ILE A 144 9.34 -12.72 23.19
CA ILE A 144 8.24 -13.69 23.33
C ILE A 144 6.98 -12.93 23.72
N TRP A 145 5.89 -13.14 23.00
CA TRP A 145 4.62 -12.49 23.30
C TRP A 145 3.87 -13.23 24.42
N LYS A 146 3.28 -12.45 25.32
CA LYS A 146 2.38 -12.91 26.38
C LYS A 146 1.10 -12.11 26.24
N LEU A 147 0.13 -12.68 25.59
CA LEU A 147 -1.13 -12.04 25.25
C LEU A 147 -2.22 -12.43 26.23
N ASN A 148 -3.27 -11.61 26.33
CA ASN A 148 -4.46 -11.88 27.13
C ASN A 148 -5.68 -11.89 26.21
N LYS A 149 -6.67 -12.73 26.52
CA LYS A 149 -8.00 -12.65 25.91
C LYS A 149 -8.59 -11.27 26.20
N GLY A 150 -9.24 -10.66 25.22
CA GLY A 150 -9.70 -9.26 25.27
C GLY A 150 -8.60 -8.22 25.14
N GLY A 151 -7.35 -8.63 24.87
CA GLY A 151 -6.20 -7.71 24.78
C GLY A 151 -6.09 -7.04 23.42
N LEU A 152 -5.55 -5.81 23.42
CA LEU A 152 -5.32 -4.96 22.26
C LEU A 152 -3.81 -4.79 22.05
N TYR A 153 -3.31 -5.09 20.85
CA TYR A 153 -1.88 -5.13 20.56
C TYR A 153 -1.57 -4.63 19.16
N TYR A 154 -0.34 -4.15 18.97
CA TYR A 154 0.21 -3.91 17.65
C TYR A 154 1.70 -4.22 17.59
N VAL A 155 2.19 -4.51 16.40
CA VAL A 155 3.59 -4.76 16.09
C VAL A 155 3.99 -3.99 14.84
N GLU A 156 5.19 -3.41 14.85
CA GLU A 156 5.76 -2.70 13.72
C GLU A 156 6.93 -3.48 13.13
N ARG A 157 7.08 -3.37 11.82
CA ARG A 157 8.26 -3.84 11.11
C ARG A 157 8.87 -2.68 10.32
N ASN A 158 10.16 -2.45 10.51
CA ASN A 158 10.93 -1.38 9.86
C ASN A 158 10.47 0.06 10.19
N GLY A 159 9.46 0.26 11.04
CA GLY A 159 8.82 1.57 11.25
C GLY A 159 8.07 2.08 10.02
N SER A 160 7.80 1.23 9.04
CA SER A 160 7.09 1.55 7.80
C SER A 160 5.95 0.57 7.48
N SER A 161 5.75 -0.44 8.32
CA SER A 161 4.66 -1.42 8.24
C SER A 161 4.17 -1.74 9.64
N LEU A 162 2.88 -2.01 9.81
CA LEU A 162 2.26 -2.23 11.10
C LEU A 162 1.13 -3.25 11.01
N ILE A 163 1.03 -4.15 12.00
CA ILE A 163 -0.15 -5.00 12.20
C ILE A 163 -0.72 -4.72 13.59
N ALA A 164 -1.98 -4.28 13.64
CA ALA A 164 -2.74 -4.10 14.87
C ALA A 164 -3.79 -5.21 14.99
N PHE A 165 -4.01 -5.71 16.22
CA PHE A 165 -5.00 -6.76 16.45
C PHE A 165 -5.64 -6.69 17.83
N ALA A 166 -6.90 -7.11 17.88
CA ALA A 166 -7.67 -7.30 19.09
C ALA A 166 -8.02 -8.78 19.23
N VAL A 167 -7.67 -9.37 20.37
CA VAL A 167 -7.99 -10.77 20.69
C VAL A 167 -9.37 -10.81 21.33
N GLY A 168 -10.25 -11.65 20.82
CA GLY A 168 -11.59 -11.81 21.41
C GLY A 168 -11.53 -12.29 22.88
N PRO A 169 -12.50 -11.89 23.73
CA PRO A 169 -12.53 -12.34 25.12
C PRO A 169 -12.74 -13.86 25.25
N ASP A 170 -13.39 -14.48 24.27
CA ASP A 170 -13.67 -15.91 24.22
C ASP A 170 -12.76 -16.65 23.21
N TYR A 171 -11.62 -16.04 22.82
CA TYR A 171 -10.70 -16.62 21.86
C TYR A 171 -10.16 -18.00 22.31
N GLU A 172 -10.16 -18.94 21.38
CA GLU A 172 -9.46 -20.22 21.53
C GLU A 172 -8.54 -20.47 20.31
N PRO A 173 -7.35 -21.09 20.49
CA PRO A 173 -6.46 -21.44 19.40
C PRO A 173 -7.18 -22.26 18.31
N GLY A 174 -7.04 -21.84 17.06
CA GLY A 174 -7.79 -22.42 15.92
C GLY A 174 -8.97 -21.57 15.47
N ASN A 175 -9.45 -20.63 16.29
CA ASN A 175 -10.44 -19.65 15.85
C ASN A 175 -9.86 -18.68 14.82
N GLY A 176 -10.72 -18.20 13.91
CA GLY A 176 -10.32 -17.38 12.79
C GLY A 176 -10.08 -15.91 13.12
N ALA A 177 -9.60 -15.19 12.12
CA ALA A 177 -9.37 -13.76 12.17
C ALA A 177 -10.17 -13.03 11.07
N ALA A 178 -10.82 -11.92 11.43
CA ALA A 178 -11.33 -10.94 10.49
C ALA A 178 -10.19 -9.94 10.17
N ILE A 179 -9.70 -9.93 8.95
CA ILE A 179 -8.47 -9.22 8.57
C ILE A 179 -8.80 -8.15 7.53
N LEU A 180 -8.50 -6.90 7.85
CA LEU A 180 -8.42 -5.81 6.89
C LEU A 180 -6.95 -5.62 6.53
N ALA A 181 -6.61 -5.70 5.26
CA ALA A 181 -5.23 -5.58 4.78
C ALA A 181 -5.15 -4.54 3.66
N GLY A 182 -4.30 -3.55 3.81
CA GLY A 182 -4.02 -2.52 2.82
C GLY A 182 -2.56 -2.11 2.82
N HIS A 183 -2.19 -1.11 2.03
CA HIS A 183 -0.84 -0.58 2.05
C HIS A 183 -0.79 0.85 2.56
N ILE A 184 0.34 1.24 3.13
CA ILE A 184 0.53 2.53 3.78
C ILE A 184 1.57 3.40 3.05
N ASP A 185 2.36 2.81 2.17
CA ASP A 185 3.24 3.53 1.25
C ASP A 185 2.44 4.30 0.20
N ALA A 186 3.10 5.13 -0.55
CA ALA A 186 2.51 5.91 -1.65
C ALA A 186 3.63 6.37 -2.59
N LEU A 187 3.28 6.71 -3.82
CA LEU A 187 4.22 7.22 -4.82
C LEU A 187 4.99 8.44 -4.29
N CYS A 188 6.32 8.37 -4.30
CA CYS A 188 7.19 9.44 -3.86
C CYS A 188 8.49 9.49 -4.66
N ALA A 189 9.25 10.59 -4.52
CA ALA A 189 10.61 10.69 -5.04
C ALA A 189 11.58 10.57 -3.87
N ARG A 190 12.25 9.41 -3.74
CA ARG A 190 13.21 9.14 -2.66
C ARG A 190 14.57 9.75 -2.99
N LEU A 191 15.24 10.33 -1.99
CA LEU A 191 16.61 10.81 -2.17
C LEU A 191 17.52 9.62 -2.46
N LYS A 192 18.41 9.77 -3.45
CA LYS A 192 19.45 8.79 -3.72
C LYS A 192 20.42 8.69 -2.53
N PRO A 193 21.14 7.58 -2.32
CA PRO A 193 22.11 7.45 -1.23
C PRO A 193 23.18 8.58 -1.22
N VAL A 194 23.55 9.06 -2.41
CA VAL A 194 24.39 10.25 -2.61
C VAL A 194 23.60 11.23 -3.50
N PRO A 195 22.74 12.08 -2.91
CA PRO A 195 21.83 12.94 -3.66
C PRO A 195 22.46 14.28 -4.09
N GLN A 196 23.68 14.59 -3.63
CA GLN A 196 24.40 15.80 -4.02
C GLN A 196 24.78 15.72 -5.49
N LEU A 197 24.28 16.68 -6.27
CA LEU A 197 24.63 16.87 -7.66
C LEU A 197 25.48 18.13 -7.81
N ARG A 198 26.26 18.22 -8.92
CA ARG A 198 26.98 19.44 -9.25
C ARG A 198 26.01 20.56 -9.54
N THR A 199 26.31 21.77 -9.06
CA THR A 199 25.56 22.98 -9.39
C THR A 199 25.57 23.17 -10.92
N LYS A 200 24.43 23.39 -11.49
CA LYS A 200 24.27 23.51 -12.93
C LYS A 200 23.70 24.88 -13.29
N SER A 201 24.50 25.74 -13.90
CA SER A 201 24.09 27.09 -14.27
C SER A 201 23.52 27.89 -13.09
N GLY A 202 24.16 27.81 -11.92
CA GLY A 202 23.74 28.48 -10.69
C GLY A 202 22.60 27.79 -9.93
N TYR A 203 22.05 26.63 -10.39
CA TYR A 203 21.03 25.88 -9.69
C TYR A 203 21.62 24.72 -8.92
N VAL A 204 21.28 24.62 -7.64
CA VAL A 204 21.55 23.45 -6.81
C VAL A 204 20.44 22.44 -7.05
N GLN A 205 20.81 21.24 -7.51
CA GLN A 205 19.89 20.15 -7.83
C GLN A 205 20.01 19.01 -6.84
N LEU A 206 18.95 18.19 -6.72
CA LEU A 206 18.88 17.07 -5.80
C LEU A 206 18.72 15.76 -6.59
N GLY A 207 19.61 14.80 -6.35
CA GLY A 207 19.51 13.46 -6.92
C GLY A 207 18.42 12.65 -6.25
N VAL A 208 17.37 12.33 -7.01
CA VAL A 208 16.22 11.53 -6.53
C VAL A 208 16.00 10.32 -7.42
N ALA A 209 15.33 9.32 -6.87
CA ALA A 209 14.86 8.13 -7.57
C ALA A 209 13.33 8.05 -7.46
N PRO A 210 12.60 7.72 -8.53
CA PRO A 210 11.18 7.48 -8.45
C PRO A 210 10.92 6.21 -7.64
N TYR A 211 9.99 6.28 -6.72
CA TYR A 211 9.39 5.14 -6.05
C TYR A 211 8.09 4.83 -6.77
N ALA A 212 7.96 3.61 -7.31
CA ALA A 212 6.86 3.20 -8.16
C ALA A 212 6.66 4.12 -9.39
N GLY A 213 5.41 4.51 -9.64
CA GLY A 213 5.02 5.39 -10.74
C GLY A 213 5.35 6.88 -10.57
N ALA A 214 6.07 7.28 -9.52
CA ALA A 214 6.42 8.68 -9.27
C ALA A 214 7.26 9.31 -10.39
N LEU A 215 7.40 10.64 -10.35
CA LEU A 215 8.01 11.45 -11.40
C LEU A 215 7.31 11.25 -12.76
N ASN A 216 5.99 11.15 -12.73
CA ASN A 216 5.14 11.24 -13.91
C ASN A 216 4.78 12.71 -14.22
N SER A 217 3.93 12.94 -15.21
CA SER A 217 3.56 14.29 -15.67
C SER A 217 2.90 15.17 -14.61
N THR A 218 2.33 14.60 -13.55
CA THR A 218 1.66 15.37 -12.49
C THR A 218 2.64 15.97 -11.47
N TRP A 219 3.92 15.60 -11.53
CA TRP A 219 4.96 16.09 -10.62
C TRP A 219 5.56 17.44 -11.04
N TRP A 220 5.32 17.88 -12.27
CA TRP A 220 5.80 19.16 -12.75
C TRP A 220 5.18 20.32 -11.96
N ASP A 221 6.00 21.32 -11.68
CA ASP A 221 5.61 22.59 -11.04
C ASP A 221 4.92 22.46 -9.67
N ARG A 222 5.08 21.29 -9.00
CA ARG A 222 4.59 21.08 -7.64
C ARG A 222 5.58 21.65 -6.61
N ASP A 223 5.03 22.19 -5.54
CA ASP A 223 5.78 22.65 -4.37
C ASP A 223 6.07 21.45 -3.47
N LEU A 224 7.34 21.03 -3.42
CA LEU A 224 7.75 19.79 -2.76
C LEU A 224 8.49 20.07 -1.46
N GLY A 225 8.05 19.44 -0.37
CA GLY A 225 8.76 19.36 0.91
C GLY A 225 9.65 18.13 0.97
N VAL A 226 10.43 18.03 2.05
CA VAL A 226 11.29 16.89 2.35
C VAL A 226 10.91 16.32 3.72
N GLY A 227 10.75 15.01 3.82
CA GLY A 227 10.49 14.31 5.07
C GLY A 227 10.96 12.87 5.04
N GLY A 228 10.90 12.23 6.21
CA GLY A 228 11.28 10.84 6.37
C GLY A 228 11.89 10.56 7.73
N ARG A 229 12.69 9.50 7.82
CA ARG A 229 13.42 9.14 9.05
C ARG A 229 14.90 9.45 8.95
N VAL A 230 15.46 9.86 10.08
CA VAL A 230 16.88 10.13 10.28
C VAL A 230 17.39 9.25 11.40
N LEU A 231 18.45 8.48 11.14
CA LEU A 231 19.15 7.72 12.17
C LEU A 231 20.19 8.59 12.84
N VAL A 232 20.03 8.78 14.15
CA VAL A 232 20.83 9.68 14.97
C VAL A 232 21.56 8.89 16.04
N LYS A 233 22.86 9.09 16.16
CA LYS A 233 23.67 8.55 17.26
C LYS A 233 23.61 9.49 18.45
N GLU A 234 23.05 9.03 19.55
CA GLU A 234 23.01 9.74 20.82
C GLU A 234 24.36 9.70 21.56
N ASP A 235 24.54 10.56 22.56
CA ASP A 235 25.73 10.59 23.40
C ASP A 235 25.98 9.26 24.13
N SER A 236 24.93 8.52 24.43
CA SER A 236 24.98 7.14 24.95
C SER A 236 25.62 6.12 23.99
N GLY A 237 25.87 6.50 22.75
CA GLY A 237 26.30 5.61 21.66
C GLY A 237 25.15 4.85 20.98
N LYS A 238 23.92 4.92 21.50
CA LYS A 238 22.73 4.31 20.91
C LYS A 238 22.36 5.02 19.61
N ILE A 239 21.92 4.26 18.60
CA ILE A 239 21.35 4.81 17.38
C ILE A 239 19.83 4.76 17.49
N VAL A 240 19.19 5.91 17.32
CA VAL A 240 17.73 6.07 17.36
C VAL A 240 17.20 6.60 16.04
N SER A 241 15.96 6.27 15.72
CA SER A 241 15.24 6.83 14.59
C SER A 241 14.49 8.08 15.04
N LYS A 242 14.64 9.19 14.31
CA LYS A 242 13.86 10.41 14.49
C LYS A 242 13.15 10.75 13.17
N LEU A 243 11.91 11.17 13.25
CA LEU A 243 11.17 11.64 12.08
C LEU A 243 11.45 13.12 11.84
N VAL A 244 11.62 13.50 10.59
CA VAL A 244 11.78 14.88 10.16
C VAL A 244 10.80 15.21 9.07
N LYS A 245 10.19 16.38 9.16
CA LYS A 245 9.34 16.98 8.14
C LYS A 245 9.72 18.46 8.03
N LEU A 246 10.11 18.88 6.83
CA LEU A 246 10.36 20.27 6.50
C LEU A 246 9.10 20.79 5.81
N ASP A 247 8.31 21.58 6.52
CA ASP A 247 6.92 21.94 6.17
C ASP A 247 6.79 23.04 5.10
N TRP A 248 7.89 23.51 4.55
CA TRP A 248 7.86 24.52 3.49
C TRP A 248 8.33 23.95 2.16
N PRO A 249 7.93 24.53 1.03
CA PRO A 249 8.43 24.14 -0.28
C PRO A 249 9.95 24.28 -0.36
N ILE A 250 10.65 23.18 -0.53
CA ILE A 250 12.12 23.11 -0.61
C ILE A 250 12.56 22.83 -2.05
N ALA A 251 11.79 22.03 -2.76
CA ALA A 251 12.15 21.53 -4.07
C ALA A 251 11.04 21.80 -5.10
N ARG A 252 11.43 21.91 -6.34
CA ARG A 252 10.52 22.02 -7.47
C ARG A 252 11.14 21.40 -8.71
N ILE A 253 10.33 20.75 -9.54
CA ILE A 253 10.71 20.27 -10.87
C ILE A 253 10.07 21.23 -11.87
N PRO A 254 10.81 22.21 -12.41
CA PRO A 254 10.22 23.22 -13.27
C PRO A 254 9.98 22.69 -14.68
N THR A 255 8.81 23.01 -15.26
CA THR A 255 8.53 22.77 -16.68
C THR A 255 9.35 23.70 -17.58
N LEU A 256 9.54 23.28 -18.81
CA LEU A 256 10.04 24.17 -19.86
C LEU A 256 8.87 24.90 -20.53
N ALA A 257 9.02 26.20 -20.78
CA ALA A 257 7.97 27.01 -21.38
C ALA A 257 7.52 26.44 -22.76
N PRO A 258 6.20 26.42 -23.06
CA PRO A 258 5.69 25.80 -24.29
C PRO A 258 6.27 26.34 -25.59
N HIS A 259 6.73 27.60 -25.62
CA HIS A 259 7.34 28.20 -26.81
C HIS A 259 8.74 27.69 -27.16
N PHE A 260 9.33 26.81 -26.34
CA PHE A 260 10.51 26.01 -26.74
C PHE A 260 10.15 24.80 -27.63
N GLY A 261 8.88 24.67 -28.03
CA GLY A 261 8.43 23.68 -29.00
C GLY A 261 8.54 22.24 -28.50
N ALA A 262 9.04 21.33 -29.33
CA ALA A 262 9.10 19.90 -29.03
C ALA A 262 9.86 19.57 -27.74
N ALA A 263 10.87 20.36 -27.36
CA ALA A 263 11.61 20.16 -26.11
C ALA A 263 10.73 20.30 -24.86
N ALA A 264 9.59 20.98 -24.94
CA ALA A 264 8.64 21.19 -23.84
C ALA A 264 7.52 20.16 -23.79
N GLN A 265 7.46 19.19 -24.72
CA GLN A 265 6.31 18.29 -24.89
C GLN A 265 6.55 16.86 -24.36
N GLY A 266 7.82 16.46 -24.14
CA GLY A 266 8.15 15.10 -23.74
C GLY A 266 8.12 14.07 -24.88
N PRO A 267 8.27 12.78 -24.58
CA PRO A 267 8.42 12.20 -23.25
C PRO A 267 9.70 12.66 -22.54
N PHE A 268 9.62 12.85 -21.23
CA PHE A 268 10.72 13.38 -20.42
C PHE A 268 11.55 12.26 -19.78
N ASN A 269 12.87 12.44 -19.80
CA ASN A 269 13.79 11.53 -19.11
C ASN A 269 13.81 11.85 -17.61
N LYS A 270 13.44 10.86 -16.79
CA LYS A 270 13.35 11.03 -15.33
C LYS A 270 14.71 11.30 -14.66
N GLU A 271 15.81 10.85 -15.26
CA GLU A 271 17.17 11.03 -14.71
C GLU A 271 17.77 12.41 -15.03
N THR A 272 17.45 12.98 -16.19
CA THR A 272 18.15 14.18 -16.68
C THR A 272 17.26 15.43 -16.77
N GLN A 273 15.94 15.25 -16.82
CA GLN A 273 14.99 16.36 -17.02
C GLN A 273 14.05 16.57 -15.81
N MET A 274 13.68 15.48 -15.10
CA MET A 274 12.83 15.57 -13.91
C MET A 274 13.66 15.64 -12.62
N VAL A 275 14.70 16.45 -12.61
CA VAL A 275 15.61 16.65 -11.48
C VAL A 275 15.17 17.86 -10.67
N PRO A 276 14.83 17.70 -9.37
CA PRO A 276 14.38 18.81 -8.54
C PRO A 276 15.50 19.84 -8.33
N ILE A 277 15.15 21.13 -8.42
CA ILE A 277 15.97 22.24 -7.93
C ILE A 277 15.63 22.52 -6.47
N ILE A 278 16.67 22.79 -5.65
CA ILE A 278 16.52 23.04 -4.20
C ILE A 278 17.16 24.36 -3.75
N GLY A 279 17.74 25.12 -4.64
CA GLY A 279 18.36 26.39 -4.29
C GLY A 279 19.21 26.96 -5.40
N LEU A 280 19.88 28.07 -5.06
CA LEU A 280 20.79 28.79 -5.94
C LEU A 280 22.20 28.86 -5.34
N ASP A 281 23.19 28.73 -6.19
CA ASP A 281 24.60 29.00 -5.91
C ASP A 281 25.23 29.66 -7.15
N ASN A 282 25.35 30.96 -7.11
CA ASN A 282 25.95 31.78 -8.18
C ASN A 282 27.38 32.22 -7.83
N SER A 283 28.06 31.50 -6.95
CA SER A 283 29.42 31.84 -6.48
C SER A 283 30.44 31.84 -7.63
N ASP A 284 30.20 31.07 -8.67
CA ASP A 284 30.98 31.01 -9.90
C ASP A 284 31.07 32.37 -10.62
N LEU A 285 29.99 33.17 -10.60
CA LEU A 285 29.96 34.52 -11.22
C LEU A 285 30.88 35.53 -10.52
N TYR A 286 31.27 35.28 -9.28
CA TYR A 286 32.09 36.16 -8.45
C TYR A 286 33.48 35.60 -8.18
N GLY A 287 33.95 34.64 -8.97
CA GLY A 287 35.27 34.03 -8.83
C GLY A 287 35.47 33.16 -7.60
N GLY A 288 34.37 32.83 -6.91
CA GLY A 288 34.36 31.84 -5.85
C GLY A 288 34.54 30.44 -6.45
N LYS A 289 35.28 29.57 -5.76
CA LYS A 289 35.22 28.15 -6.07
C LYS A 289 33.82 27.67 -5.65
N SER A 290 33.08 27.11 -6.60
CA SER A 290 31.82 26.42 -6.23
C SER A 290 32.16 25.35 -5.20
N VAL A 291 31.23 25.06 -4.30
CA VAL A 291 31.36 23.97 -3.30
C VAL A 291 31.61 22.60 -3.98
N GLU A 292 31.63 22.58 -5.29
CA GLU A 292 31.71 21.46 -6.22
C GLU A 292 33.05 20.74 -6.33
N ASP A 293 34.15 21.35 -5.88
CA ASP A 293 35.49 20.73 -6.04
C ASP A 293 35.77 19.58 -5.06
N SER A 294 34.84 19.29 -4.14
CA SER A 294 34.91 18.13 -3.29
C SER A 294 34.02 17.01 -3.83
N GLU A 295 34.61 16.07 -4.52
CA GLU A 295 33.90 14.91 -5.04
C GLU A 295 33.14 14.14 -3.91
N PRO A 296 31.81 13.99 -3.99
CA PRO A 296 31.00 13.34 -2.96
C PRO A 296 31.07 11.81 -3.08
N TYR A 297 32.27 11.21 -2.92
CA TYR A 297 32.38 9.76 -2.93
C TYR A 297 32.14 9.16 -1.55
N PHE A 298 31.33 8.10 -1.51
CA PHE A 298 31.26 7.24 -0.34
C PHE A 298 32.57 6.47 -0.21
N ARG A 299 33.38 6.84 0.78
CA ARG A 299 34.66 6.15 1.08
C ARG A 299 34.67 5.64 2.52
N PRO A 300 35.28 4.50 2.81
CA PRO A 300 35.52 4.06 4.18
C PRO A 300 36.18 5.17 5.00
N GLY A 301 35.62 5.46 6.19
CA GLY A 301 36.10 6.51 7.09
C GLY A 301 35.56 7.93 6.80
N ARG A 302 34.77 8.15 5.75
CA ARG A 302 34.06 9.41 5.52
C ARG A 302 32.67 9.35 6.16
N SER A 303 32.30 10.41 6.89
CA SER A 303 30.96 10.46 7.52
C SER A 303 29.86 10.53 6.44
N PHE A 304 28.69 9.95 6.75
CA PHE A 304 27.53 9.99 5.86
C PHE A 304 27.17 11.41 5.41
N VAL A 305 27.16 12.37 6.34
CA VAL A 305 26.79 13.76 6.04
C VAL A 305 27.70 14.43 5.01
N ALA A 306 28.95 13.97 4.87
CA ALA A 306 29.88 14.49 3.89
C ALA A 306 29.54 14.10 2.42
N THR A 307 28.57 13.19 2.23
CA THR A 307 28.06 12.77 0.92
C THR A 307 26.72 13.43 0.60
N GLN A 308 26.23 14.29 1.48
CA GLN A 308 24.90 14.89 1.41
C GLN A 308 24.99 16.39 1.10
N PRO A 309 23.96 16.99 0.50
CA PRO A 309 23.96 18.46 0.26
C PRO A 309 24.08 19.23 1.59
N PRO A 310 25.11 20.06 1.79
CA PRO A 310 25.39 20.67 3.09
C PRO A 310 24.24 21.54 3.64
N LYS A 311 23.54 22.27 2.77
CA LYS A 311 22.39 23.10 3.16
C LYS A 311 21.21 22.23 3.64
N LEU A 312 20.99 21.06 3.04
CA LEU A 312 19.96 20.11 3.47
C LEU A 312 20.30 19.49 4.83
N VAL A 313 21.56 19.07 5.02
CA VAL A 313 22.06 18.59 6.31
C VAL A 313 21.82 19.63 7.42
N GLN A 314 22.16 20.89 7.15
CA GLN A 314 21.96 21.99 8.11
C GLN A 314 20.46 22.20 8.43
N ALA A 315 19.58 22.19 7.41
CA ALA A 315 18.14 22.35 7.62
C ALA A 315 17.56 21.23 8.49
N ILE A 316 17.94 19.97 8.22
CA ILE A 316 17.50 18.79 8.97
C ILE A 316 18.04 18.83 10.41
N SER A 317 19.34 19.12 10.60
CA SER A 317 19.95 19.22 11.92
C SER A 317 19.26 20.29 12.76
N LYS A 318 18.98 21.46 12.17
CA LYS A 318 18.26 22.55 12.84
C LYS A 318 16.83 22.14 13.22
N GLN A 319 16.11 21.48 12.31
CA GLN A 319 14.73 21.01 12.55
C GLN A 319 14.66 19.99 13.68
N LEU A 320 15.65 19.10 13.76
CA LEU A 320 15.73 18.08 14.79
C LEU A 320 16.40 18.54 16.10
N GLY A 321 17.00 19.74 16.11
CA GLY A 321 17.75 20.26 17.27
C GLY A 321 18.97 19.39 17.62
N ILE A 322 19.70 18.89 16.60
CA ILE A 322 20.85 17.99 16.78
C ILE A 322 22.10 18.52 16.07
N GLU A 323 23.27 18.05 16.50
CA GLU A 323 24.50 18.26 15.75
C GLU A 323 24.49 17.42 14.46
N SER A 324 24.95 18.02 13.35
CA SER A 324 24.99 17.32 12.05
C SER A 324 25.86 16.07 12.07
N THR A 325 26.91 16.07 12.88
CA THR A 325 27.83 14.94 13.07
C THR A 325 27.20 13.73 13.74
N SER A 326 26.06 13.90 14.42
CA SER A 326 25.31 12.81 15.03
C SER A 326 24.44 12.03 14.01
N ILE A 327 24.22 12.57 12.80
CA ILE A 327 23.46 11.89 11.75
C ILE A 327 24.28 10.74 11.18
N VAL A 328 23.75 9.54 11.30
CA VAL A 328 24.38 8.30 10.81
C VAL A 328 23.92 7.95 9.40
N ASN A 329 22.62 8.11 9.14
CA ASN A 329 21.99 7.87 7.83
C ASN A 329 20.57 8.44 7.83
N TRP A 330 19.91 8.45 6.67
CA TRP A 330 18.51 8.81 6.54
C TRP A 330 17.83 8.08 5.38
N GLU A 331 16.51 8.07 5.42
CA GLU A 331 15.62 7.73 4.32
C GLU A 331 14.62 8.87 4.18
N LEU A 332 14.84 9.70 3.17
CA LEU A 332 14.07 10.91 2.92
C LEU A 332 13.40 10.84 1.55
N GLU A 333 12.22 11.44 1.48
CA GLU A 333 11.42 11.53 0.26
C GLU A 333 10.84 12.93 0.08
N LEU A 334 10.59 13.28 -1.17
CA LEU A 334 9.88 14.48 -1.55
C LEU A 334 8.38 14.22 -1.53
N PHE A 335 7.63 15.17 -1.00
CA PHE A 335 6.18 15.11 -0.94
C PHE A 335 5.55 16.45 -1.33
N ASP A 336 4.33 16.44 -1.86
CA ASP A 336 3.54 17.63 -2.12
C ASP A 336 3.16 18.35 -0.81
N THR A 337 3.54 19.63 -0.69
CA THR A 337 3.29 20.44 0.52
C THR A 337 1.90 21.05 0.57
N GLN A 338 1.16 21.04 -0.55
CA GLN A 338 -0.20 21.57 -0.56
C GLN A 338 -1.10 20.72 0.35
N PRO A 339 -1.77 21.32 1.33
CA PRO A 339 -2.67 20.58 2.23
C PRO A 339 -3.77 19.84 1.50
N SER A 340 -4.23 18.74 2.07
CA SER A 340 -5.47 18.10 1.67
C SER A 340 -6.64 19.02 1.98
N GLN A 341 -7.59 19.12 1.06
CA GLN A 341 -8.65 20.11 1.14
C GLN A 341 -9.99 19.53 0.70
N VAL A 342 -11.05 19.88 1.44
CA VAL A 342 -12.41 19.68 1.00
C VAL A 342 -12.74 20.70 -0.08
N GLY A 343 -13.32 20.26 -1.19
CA GLY A 343 -13.63 21.10 -2.36
C GLY A 343 -14.88 20.65 -3.10
N GLY A 344 -15.13 21.29 -4.23
CA GLY A 344 -16.37 21.16 -5.00
C GLY A 344 -17.35 22.29 -4.63
N ILE A 345 -18.42 22.46 -5.43
CA ILE A 345 -19.40 23.53 -5.22
C ILE A 345 -20.14 23.34 -3.89
N GLU A 346 -20.47 22.10 -3.57
CA GLU A 346 -21.18 21.73 -2.31
C GLU A 346 -20.24 21.02 -1.32
N LYS A 347 -18.91 21.09 -1.53
CA LYS A 347 -17.88 20.44 -0.71
C LYS A 347 -17.94 18.91 -0.72
N GLU A 348 -18.32 18.36 -1.84
CA GLU A 348 -18.53 16.92 -2.04
C GLU A 348 -17.24 16.14 -2.37
N PHE A 349 -16.10 16.82 -2.52
CA PHE A 349 -14.81 16.20 -2.85
C PHE A 349 -13.75 16.44 -1.77
N ILE A 350 -12.78 15.57 -1.74
CA ILE A 350 -11.46 15.76 -1.13
C ILE A 350 -10.42 15.80 -2.25
N PHE A 351 -9.63 16.87 -2.31
CA PHE A 351 -8.46 17.01 -3.17
C PHE A 351 -7.20 16.82 -2.33
N ALA A 352 -6.50 15.71 -2.52
CA ALA A 352 -5.42 15.33 -1.61
C ALA A 352 -4.28 14.57 -2.31
N PRO A 353 -3.04 14.69 -1.81
CA PRO A 353 -1.96 13.80 -2.20
C PRO A 353 -2.09 12.46 -1.45
N ARG A 354 -1.48 11.39 -1.99
CA ARG A 354 -1.33 10.10 -1.31
C ARG A 354 -2.65 9.45 -0.85
N VAL A 355 -3.73 9.64 -1.63
CA VAL A 355 -5.00 8.97 -1.39
C VAL A 355 -4.83 7.46 -1.51
N ASP A 356 -4.05 7.04 -2.47
CA ASP A 356 -3.57 5.69 -2.71
C ASP A 356 -2.39 5.34 -1.76
N ASP A 357 -2.47 4.33 -0.85
CA ASP A 357 -3.73 3.77 -0.30
C ASP A 357 -3.91 4.20 1.17
N LYS A 358 -3.47 5.42 1.50
CA LYS A 358 -3.69 5.94 2.85
C LYS A 358 -5.18 6.09 3.18
N LEU A 359 -6.06 6.11 2.17
CA LEU A 359 -7.51 6.22 2.37
C LEU A 359 -8.08 4.93 2.99
N CYS A 360 -7.88 3.78 2.35
CA CYS A 360 -8.39 2.52 2.88
C CYS A 360 -7.65 2.10 4.15
N SER A 361 -6.32 2.29 4.18
CA SER A 361 -5.50 2.00 5.35
C SER A 361 -5.93 2.79 6.58
N TRP A 362 -6.17 4.10 6.45
CA TRP A 362 -6.67 4.94 7.54
C TRP A 362 -8.09 4.54 7.96
N ALA A 363 -8.98 4.30 7.00
CA ALA A 363 -10.35 3.87 7.27
C ALA A 363 -10.39 2.52 8.02
N ALA A 364 -9.52 1.57 7.67
CA ALA A 364 -9.39 0.29 8.36
C ALA A 364 -8.95 0.46 9.83
N VAL A 365 -8.00 1.36 10.10
CA VAL A 365 -7.58 1.69 11.47
C VAL A 365 -8.72 2.30 12.27
N GLN A 366 -9.43 3.30 11.71
CA GLN A 366 -10.57 3.93 12.38
C GLN A 366 -11.70 2.91 12.65
N ALA A 367 -11.94 1.99 11.72
CA ALA A 367 -12.89 0.89 11.90
C ALA A 367 -12.48 -0.03 13.06
N LEU A 368 -11.21 -0.41 13.16
CA LEU A 368 -10.71 -1.22 14.27
C LEU A 368 -10.88 -0.46 15.60
N LEU A 369 -10.46 0.80 15.66
CA LEU A 369 -10.60 1.64 16.84
C LEU A 369 -12.06 1.76 17.31
N ASN A 370 -13.01 1.90 16.38
CA ASN A 370 -14.42 1.92 16.69
C ASN A 370 -14.93 0.56 17.17
N SER A 371 -14.51 -0.52 16.52
CA SER A 371 -15.00 -1.88 16.79
C SER A 371 -14.53 -2.45 18.14
N VAL A 372 -13.51 -1.84 18.77
CA VAL A 372 -13.03 -2.25 20.11
C VAL A 372 -13.56 -1.37 21.24
N LYS A 373 -14.25 -0.25 20.94
CA LYS A 373 -14.87 0.60 21.96
C LYS A 373 -16.12 -0.07 22.54
N PRO A 374 -16.25 -0.17 23.88
CA PRO A 374 -17.41 -0.82 24.51
C PRO A 374 -18.75 -0.16 24.16
N GLU A 375 -18.73 1.13 23.78
CA GLU A 375 -19.90 1.96 23.51
C GLU A 375 -20.45 1.80 22.09
N THR A 376 -19.63 1.30 21.18
CA THR A 376 -19.95 1.23 19.73
C THR A 376 -20.13 -0.19 19.23
N SER A 377 -19.76 -1.23 19.99
CA SER A 377 -19.85 -2.61 19.54
C SER A 377 -20.30 -3.58 20.64
N GLN A 378 -21.50 -4.15 20.50
CA GLN A 378 -21.93 -5.31 21.31
C GLN A 378 -21.14 -6.57 20.93
N ALA A 379 -20.68 -6.69 19.67
CA ALA A 379 -19.91 -7.82 19.16
C ALA A 379 -18.58 -8.01 19.91
N THR A 380 -17.99 -6.96 20.44
CA THR A 380 -16.74 -7.03 21.19
C THR A 380 -16.87 -7.74 22.53
N ARG A 381 -18.09 -7.84 23.08
CA ARG A 381 -18.34 -8.45 24.40
C ARG A 381 -18.39 -9.99 24.36
N SER A 382 -18.51 -10.60 23.20
CA SER A 382 -18.62 -12.06 23.04
C SER A 382 -17.93 -12.59 21.77
N SER A 383 -16.90 -11.90 21.27
CA SER A 383 -16.13 -12.37 20.11
C SER A 383 -15.15 -13.46 20.50
N SER A 384 -15.14 -14.54 19.74
CA SER A 384 -14.19 -15.64 19.89
C SER A 384 -13.05 -15.58 18.85
N GLY A 385 -13.12 -14.68 17.88
CA GLY A 385 -12.13 -14.48 16.83
C GLY A 385 -11.08 -13.42 17.16
N ILE A 386 -10.26 -13.11 16.16
CA ILE A 386 -9.27 -12.04 16.19
C ILE A 386 -9.68 -10.97 15.17
N LYS A 387 -9.66 -9.69 15.55
CA LYS A 387 -9.80 -8.58 14.62
C LYS A 387 -8.40 -8.07 14.28
N VAL A 388 -8.07 -7.95 12.99
CA VAL A 388 -6.72 -7.60 12.52
C VAL A 388 -6.80 -6.48 11.48
N VAL A 389 -5.88 -5.51 11.60
CA VAL A 389 -5.59 -4.54 10.54
C VAL A 389 -4.11 -4.65 10.20
N GLY A 390 -3.79 -4.97 8.95
CA GLY A 390 -2.43 -5.04 8.42
C GLY A 390 -2.18 -3.90 7.44
N LEU A 391 -1.19 -3.06 7.74
CA LEU A 391 -0.73 -1.95 6.90
C LEU A 391 0.66 -2.30 6.39
N PHE A 392 0.76 -2.65 5.10
CA PHE A 392 2.00 -3.09 4.47
C PHE A 392 2.71 -1.94 3.78
N ASP A 393 4.03 -1.99 3.76
CA ASP A 393 4.89 -1.11 2.95
C ASP A 393 5.22 -1.79 1.62
N ASP A 394 5.77 -1.04 0.69
CA ASP A 394 6.32 -1.53 -0.58
C ASP A 394 5.28 -2.18 -1.54
N GLU A 395 3.99 -1.94 -1.36
CA GLU A 395 2.97 -2.43 -2.28
C GLU A 395 3.23 -1.89 -3.68
N GLU A 396 3.44 -0.60 -3.81
CA GLU A 396 3.66 0.16 -5.03
C GLU A 396 4.90 -0.30 -5.84
N ILE A 397 5.76 -1.11 -5.25
CA ILE A 397 6.94 -1.71 -5.88
C ILE A 397 6.92 -3.24 -5.86
N GLY A 398 5.75 -3.86 -5.60
CA GLY A 398 5.50 -5.30 -5.71
C GLY A 398 5.62 -6.09 -4.42
N SER A 399 5.66 -5.45 -3.25
CA SER A 399 5.66 -6.10 -1.91
C SER A 399 6.78 -7.11 -1.68
N LEU A 400 7.92 -6.98 -2.34
CA LEU A 400 9.00 -8.00 -2.33
C LEU A 400 9.94 -7.91 -1.12
N LEU A 401 9.86 -6.83 -0.33
CA LEU A 401 10.73 -6.63 0.82
C LEU A 401 10.09 -7.17 2.11
N ARG A 402 10.89 -7.24 3.21
CA ARG A 402 10.46 -7.88 4.47
C ARG A 402 9.29 -7.19 5.18
N GLN A 403 8.97 -5.95 4.84
CA GLN A 403 7.85 -5.16 5.35
C GLN A 403 6.64 -5.14 4.40
N GLY A 404 6.74 -5.73 3.21
CA GLY A 404 5.66 -5.85 2.25
C GLY A 404 4.75 -7.07 2.50
N ALA A 405 3.63 -7.14 1.79
CA ALA A 405 2.63 -8.18 1.94
C ALA A 405 3.12 -9.59 1.57
N ARG A 406 4.12 -9.73 0.68
CA ARG A 406 4.73 -11.03 0.34
C ARG A 406 5.64 -11.58 1.45
N SER A 407 5.91 -10.79 2.49
CA SER A 407 6.75 -11.23 3.59
C SER A 407 5.98 -12.17 4.54
N ASN A 408 6.71 -12.69 5.54
CA ASN A 408 6.11 -13.49 6.59
C ASN A 408 5.40 -12.64 7.68
N PHE A 409 5.16 -11.34 7.48
CA PHE A 409 4.72 -10.46 8.56
C PHE A 409 3.35 -10.86 9.10
N LEU A 410 2.35 -11.03 8.23
CA LEU A 410 1.02 -11.49 8.65
C LEU A 410 1.04 -12.95 9.18
N PRO A 411 1.54 -13.96 8.44
CA PRO A 411 1.52 -15.33 8.95
C PRO A 411 2.30 -15.51 10.25
N ALA A 412 3.46 -14.85 10.41
CA ALA A 412 4.21 -14.91 11.65
C ALA A 412 3.50 -14.20 12.82
N THR A 413 2.74 -13.14 12.56
CA THR A 413 1.93 -12.48 13.59
C THR A 413 0.81 -13.40 14.08
N ILE A 414 0.06 -14.04 13.16
CA ILE A 414 -1.00 -14.98 13.52
C ILE A 414 -0.43 -16.20 14.28
N ASP A 415 0.68 -16.76 13.81
CA ASP A 415 1.36 -17.89 14.46
C ASP A 415 1.73 -17.56 15.91
N ARG A 416 2.31 -16.39 16.16
CA ARG A 416 2.69 -15.93 17.51
C ARG A 416 1.49 -15.61 18.40
N ILE A 417 0.35 -15.20 17.84
CA ILE A 417 -0.89 -15.08 18.61
C ILE A 417 -1.32 -16.46 19.08
N ILE A 418 -1.36 -17.44 18.19
CA ILE A 418 -1.72 -18.83 18.52
C ILE A 418 -0.79 -19.39 19.61
N ASP A 419 0.54 -19.25 19.42
CA ASP A 419 1.56 -19.69 20.37
C ASP A 419 1.34 -19.16 21.78
N SER A 420 0.87 -17.91 21.91
CA SER A 420 0.65 -17.28 23.20
C SER A 420 -0.48 -17.91 24.02
N PHE A 421 -1.41 -18.61 23.37
CA PHE A 421 -2.57 -19.23 24.00
C PHE A 421 -2.55 -20.76 23.95
N ALA A 422 -1.84 -21.34 23.00
CA ALA A 422 -1.73 -22.79 22.87
C ALA A 422 -0.70 -23.34 23.85
N GLY A 423 -1.11 -24.29 24.67
CA GLY A 423 -0.16 -24.99 25.57
C GLY A 423 0.90 -25.77 24.80
N PHE A 424 0.56 -26.29 23.62
CA PHE A 424 1.44 -26.95 22.67
C PHE A 424 1.03 -26.52 21.24
N PRO A 425 1.69 -25.51 20.66
CA PRO A 425 1.40 -25.07 19.30
C PRO A 425 1.71 -26.21 18.31
N THR A 426 0.83 -26.37 17.32
CA THR A 426 1.00 -27.34 16.23
C THR A 426 0.76 -26.65 14.88
N PRO A 427 1.39 -27.11 13.80
CA PRO A 427 1.11 -26.61 12.46
C PRO A 427 -0.38 -26.70 12.07
N SER A 428 -1.11 -27.65 12.65
CA SER A 428 -2.54 -27.82 12.43
C SER A 428 -3.38 -26.64 12.94
N LEU A 429 -3.00 -26.06 14.08
CA LEU A 429 -3.70 -24.88 14.63
C LEU A 429 -3.56 -23.65 13.74
N LEU A 430 -2.37 -23.42 13.18
CA LEU A 430 -2.16 -22.33 12.23
C LEU A 430 -3.00 -22.52 10.97
N SER A 431 -2.99 -23.72 10.37
CA SER A 431 -3.79 -24.04 9.19
C SER A 431 -5.29 -23.93 9.46
N GLN A 432 -5.74 -24.36 10.64
CA GLN A 432 -7.13 -24.23 11.08
C GLN A 432 -7.52 -22.75 11.24
N THR A 433 -6.68 -21.93 11.88
CA THR A 433 -6.91 -20.49 12.03
C THR A 433 -7.01 -19.83 10.66
N PHE A 434 -6.12 -20.17 9.71
CA PHE A 434 -6.18 -19.62 8.35
C PHE A 434 -7.48 -20.02 7.63
N ALA A 435 -7.90 -21.29 7.72
CA ALA A 435 -9.15 -21.75 7.11
C ALA A 435 -10.41 -21.07 7.69
N ASN A 436 -10.37 -20.71 8.97
CA ASN A 436 -11.45 -19.99 9.66
C ASN A 436 -11.34 -18.46 9.52
N SER A 437 -10.36 -17.94 8.77
CA SER A 437 -10.12 -16.51 8.61
C SER A 437 -10.63 -15.99 7.27
N PHE A 438 -10.75 -14.66 7.18
CA PHE A 438 -11.08 -13.96 5.94
C PHE A 438 -10.31 -12.64 5.84
N ILE A 439 -9.84 -12.31 4.63
CA ILE A 439 -9.14 -11.07 4.32
C ILE A 439 -10.04 -10.20 3.44
N VAL A 440 -10.28 -8.97 3.86
CA VAL A 440 -10.65 -7.88 2.95
C VAL A 440 -9.35 -7.17 2.58
N SER A 441 -8.88 -7.42 1.37
CA SER A 441 -7.78 -6.69 0.77
C SER A 441 -8.31 -5.35 0.31
N SER A 442 -7.94 -4.31 1.04
CA SER A 442 -8.51 -2.98 0.85
C SER A 442 -7.49 -2.05 0.22
N ASP A 443 -7.79 -1.64 -1.00
CA ASP A 443 -7.00 -0.70 -1.79
C ASP A 443 -7.93 0.18 -2.62
N VAL A 444 -7.54 1.43 -2.89
CA VAL A 444 -8.40 2.37 -3.63
C VAL A 444 -8.69 1.89 -5.05
N ILE A 445 -9.88 2.19 -5.54
CA ILE A 445 -10.39 1.74 -6.83
C ILE A 445 -10.72 2.93 -7.73
N HIS A 446 -10.73 2.70 -9.05
CA HIS A 446 -11.05 3.70 -10.05
C HIS A 446 -12.53 4.11 -10.00
N ALA A 447 -12.82 5.35 -9.55
CA ALA A 447 -14.12 5.96 -9.80
C ALA A 447 -14.29 6.27 -11.30
N VAL A 448 -15.53 6.24 -11.79
CA VAL A 448 -15.82 6.60 -13.18
C VAL A 448 -15.38 8.03 -13.48
N ASN A 449 -14.56 8.18 -14.52
CA ASN A 449 -14.09 9.50 -14.96
C ASN A 449 -14.98 9.99 -16.11
N PRO A 450 -15.72 11.11 -15.93
CA PRO A 450 -16.67 11.60 -16.92
C PRO A 450 -16.03 12.03 -18.25
N ASN A 451 -14.73 12.31 -18.25
CA ASN A 451 -13.99 12.66 -19.46
C ASN A 451 -13.48 11.43 -20.24
N PHE A 452 -13.57 10.23 -19.65
CA PHE A 452 -13.04 8.99 -20.20
C PHE A 452 -14.05 7.82 -20.03
N LEU A 453 -15.35 8.06 -20.29
CA LEU A 453 -16.41 7.06 -20.08
C LEU A 453 -16.16 5.76 -20.85
N ASN A 454 -15.54 5.84 -22.02
CA ASN A 454 -15.18 4.68 -22.83
C ASN A 454 -14.13 3.74 -22.19
N ALA A 455 -13.45 4.18 -21.12
CA ALA A 455 -12.51 3.34 -20.35
C ALA A 455 -13.22 2.43 -19.34
N TYR A 456 -14.54 2.58 -19.15
CA TYR A 456 -15.33 1.85 -18.16
C TYR A 456 -16.40 0.99 -18.81
N LEU A 457 -16.87 -0.04 -18.11
CA LEU A 457 -18.01 -0.87 -18.49
C LEU A 457 -19.29 -0.28 -17.87
N ASP A 458 -20.41 -0.36 -18.58
CA ASP A 458 -21.68 0.27 -18.20
C ASP A 458 -22.16 -0.03 -16.78
N HIS A 459 -21.98 -1.28 -16.31
CA HIS A 459 -22.41 -1.70 -14.96
C HIS A 459 -21.27 -1.84 -13.95
N HIS A 460 -20.07 -1.38 -14.29
CA HIS A 460 -18.86 -1.49 -13.48
C HIS A 460 -18.15 -0.13 -13.38
N SER A 461 -18.93 0.91 -13.16
CA SER A 461 -18.51 2.31 -13.14
C SER A 461 -18.77 2.94 -11.78
N PRO A 462 -17.90 2.70 -10.77
CA PRO A 462 -18.10 3.18 -9.42
C PRO A 462 -18.17 4.70 -9.34
N ARG A 463 -18.95 5.21 -8.39
CA ARG A 463 -19.12 6.63 -8.10
C ARG A 463 -18.58 6.98 -6.73
N LEU A 464 -18.15 8.22 -6.57
CA LEU A 464 -17.75 8.79 -5.29
C LEU A 464 -18.97 8.99 -4.37
N ASN A 465 -18.76 8.95 -3.06
CA ASN A 465 -19.80 9.16 -2.02
C ASN A 465 -20.96 8.14 -2.05
N VAL A 466 -20.72 6.93 -2.50
CA VAL A 466 -21.74 5.87 -2.58
C VAL A 466 -21.44 4.70 -1.64
N GLY A 467 -20.21 4.22 -1.61
CA GLY A 467 -19.81 3.08 -0.79
C GLY A 467 -18.64 2.29 -1.35
N LEU A 468 -18.27 1.24 -0.64
CA LEU A 468 -17.15 0.36 -0.99
C LEU A 468 -17.35 -0.32 -2.35
N VAL A 469 -16.28 -0.47 -3.09
CA VAL A 469 -16.28 -1.10 -4.42
C VAL A 469 -15.64 -2.48 -4.33
N LEU A 470 -16.36 -3.52 -4.71
CA LEU A 470 -15.81 -4.87 -4.90
C LEU A 470 -15.11 -4.92 -6.26
N SER A 471 -13.85 -5.30 -6.27
CA SER A 471 -13.05 -5.39 -7.50
C SER A 471 -12.92 -6.84 -7.94
N ALA A 472 -13.29 -7.13 -9.19
CA ALA A 472 -13.24 -8.46 -9.77
C ALA A 472 -12.28 -8.51 -10.97
N ASP A 473 -11.54 -9.60 -11.08
CA ASP A 473 -10.68 -9.90 -12.23
C ASP A 473 -10.57 -11.43 -12.44
N SER A 474 -11.06 -11.90 -13.58
CA SER A 474 -11.00 -13.32 -13.96
C SER A 474 -9.57 -13.83 -14.25
N ASN A 475 -8.58 -12.95 -14.36
CA ASN A 475 -7.17 -13.30 -14.59
C ASN A 475 -6.36 -13.47 -13.28
N GLY A 476 -7.02 -13.38 -12.12
CA GLY A 476 -6.39 -13.63 -10.82
C GLY A 476 -5.53 -12.49 -10.28
N HIS A 477 -5.70 -11.26 -10.78
CA HIS A 477 -5.12 -10.07 -10.16
C HIS A 477 -5.89 -9.63 -8.91
N MET A 478 -7.14 -10.13 -8.76
CA MET A 478 -7.99 -9.97 -7.58
C MET A 478 -8.41 -11.35 -7.07
N THR A 479 -8.65 -11.45 -5.77
CA THR A 479 -9.07 -12.70 -5.09
C THR A 479 -10.57 -12.91 -5.14
N THR A 480 -11.32 -11.91 -5.55
CA THR A 480 -12.79 -11.87 -5.52
C THR A 480 -13.42 -13.02 -6.29
N ASP A 481 -14.27 -13.77 -5.62
CA ASP A 481 -15.07 -14.86 -6.18
C ASP A 481 -16.55 -14.77 -5.73
N SER A 482 -17.36 -15.78 -6.06
CA SER A 482 -18.79 -15.79 -5.74
C SER A 482 -19.05 -15.90 -4.23
N VAL A 483 -18.22 -16.64 -3.50
CA VAL A 483 -18.38 -16.86 -2.06
C VAL A 483 -17.99 -15.61 -1.29
N SER A 484 -16.83 -15.04 -1.59
CA SER A 484 -16.35 -13.81 -0.98
C SER A 484 -17.27 -12.62 -1.27
N THR A 485 -17.81 -12.54 -2.49
CA THR A 485 -18.82 -11.55 -2.86
C THR A 485 -20.10 -11.71 -2.02
N ALA A 486 -20.65 -12.92 -1.92
CA ALA A 486 -21.86 -13.17 -1.15
C ALA A 486 -21.66 -12.88 0.35
N LEU A 487 -20.49 -13.21 0.91
CA LEU A 487 -20.15 -12.91 2.29
C LEU A 487 -20.13 -11.38 2.53
N MET A 488 -19.48 -10.63 1.67
CA MET A 488 -19.45 -9.16 1.81
C MET A 488 -20.82 -8.51 1.57
N GLN A 489 -21.66 -9.05 0.69
CA GLN A 489 -23.05 -8.61 0.55
C GLN A 489 -23.83 -8.80 1.84
N ARG A 490 -23.69 -9.97 2.50
CA ARG A 490 -24.33 -10.21 3.79
C ARG A 490 -23.85 -9.24 4.87
N ILE A 491 -22.55 -8.94 4.92
CA ILE A 491 -21.99 -7.95 5.84
C ILE A 491 -22.53 -6.54 5.55
N ALA A 492 -22.64 -6.17 4.29
CA ALA A 492 -23.19 -4.88 3.88
C ALA A 492 -24.68 -4.74 4.28
N GLU A 493 -25.47 -5.80 4.10
CA GLU A 493 -26.87 -5.86 4.56
C GLU A 493 -27.00 -5.66 6.08
N GLU A 494 -26.17 -6.38 6.87
CA GLU A 494 -26.18 -6.27 8.34
C GLU A 494 -25.76 -4.88 8.83
N SER A 495 -24.78 -4.27 8.16
CA SER A 495 -24.27 -2.94 8.49
C SER A 495 -25.01 -1.81 7.78
N LYS A 496 -25.98 -2.13 6.90
CA LYS A 496 -26.77 -1.18 6.10
C LYS A 496 -25.90 -0.26 5.25
N GLN A 497 -24.89 -0.84 4.61
CA GLN A 497 -23.99 -0.13 3.72
C GLN A 497 -24.23 -0.54 2.27
N GLU A 498 -23.96 0.38 1.34
CA GLU A 498 -24.03 0.11 -0.10
C GLU A 498 -22.69 -0.43 -0.62
N LEU A 499 -22.77 -1.33 -1.59
CA LEU A 499 -21.63 -1.86 -2.32
C LEU A 499 -21.74 -1.51 -3.80
N GLN A 500 -20.61 -1.27 -4.41
CA GLN A 500 -20.45 -1.09 -5.86
C GLN A 500 -19.57 -2.21 -6.42
N VAL A 501 -19.53 -2.37 -7.74
CA VAL A 501 -18.68 -3.36 -8.40
C VAL A 501 -17.83 -2.68 -9.46
N PHE A 502 -16.58 -3.07 -9.54
CA PHE A 502 -15.66 -2.70 -10.59
C PHE A 502 -15.07 -3.93 -11.26
N GLN A 503 -15.00 -3.91 -12.58
CA GLN A 503 -14.20 -4.82 -13.39
C GLN A 503 -13.57 -4.03 -14.51
N ILE A 504 -12.28 -4.27 -14.74
CA ILE A 504 -11.58 -3.61 -15.83
C ILE A 504 -12.03 -4.16 -17.19
N ARG A 505 -11.93 -3.37 -18.25
CA ARG A 505 -12.21 -3.81 -19.63
C ARG A 505 -11.21 -4.89 -20.05
N ASN A 506 -11.66 -5.81 -20.91
CA ASN A 506 -10.82 -6.89 -21.43
C ASN A 506 -9.63 -6.39 -22.29
N ASP A 507 -9.71 -5.17 -22.82
CA ASP A 507 -8.66 -4.50 -23.61
C ASP A 507 -7.77 -3.56 -22.79
N SER A 508 -7.84 -3.63 -21.47
CA SER A 508 -7.03 -2.86 -20.52
C SER A 508 -6.24 -3.80 -19.62
N ARG A 509 -5.15 -3.30 -19.01
CA ARG A 509 -4.38 -4.07 -18.05
C ARG A 509 -4.99 -3.91 -16.66
N SER A 510 -5.19 -5.01 -15.97
CA SER A 510 -5.53 -5.03 -14.56
C SER A 510 -4.26 -4.87 -13.70
N GLY A 511 -4.39 -4.16 -12.58
CA GLY A 511 -3.41 -4.15 -11.49
C GLY A 511 -3.84 -5.13 -10.40
N GLY A 512 -2.92 -5.59 -9.57
CA GLY A 512 -3.20 -6.39 -8.37
C GLY A 512 -2.80 -5.61 -7.14
N THR A 513 -3.28 -6.03 -5.98
CA THR A 513 -2.96 -5.47 -4.68
C THR A 513 -2.48 -6.56 -3.71
N VAL A 514 -2.52 -6.31 -2.40
CA VAL A 514 -2.01 -7.25 -1.38
C VAL A 514 -2.83 -8.55 -1.27
N GLY A 515 -4.07 -8.56 -1.72
CA GLY A 515 -5.01 -9.69 -1.59
C GLY A 515 -4.48 -10.99 -2.14
N PRO A 516 -4.18 -11.08 -3.45
CA PRO A 516 -3.66 -12.32 -4.05
C PRO A 516 -2.36 -12.81 -3.41
N MET A 517 -1.51 -11.88 -2.95
CA MET A 517 -0.25 -12.22 -2.29
C MET A 517 -0.47 -12.88 -0.93
N LEU A 518 -1.31 -12.29 -0.10
CA LEU A 518 -1.62 -12.79 1.24
C LEU A 518 -2.44 -14.08 1.19
N SER A 519 -3.48 -14.12 0.33
CA SER A 519 -4.34 -15.29 0.17
C SER A 519 -3.57 -16.51 -0.34
N ALA A 520 -2.75 -16.35 -1.39
CA ALA A 520 -1.93 -17.44 -1.94
C ALA A 520 -0.89 -17.95 -0.95
N ALA A 521 -0.30 -17.08 -0.11
CA ALA A 521 0.72 -17.46 0.86
C ALA A 521 0.16 -18.19 2.10
N THR A 522 -1.11 -17.94 2.46
CA THR A 522 -1.72 -18.43 3.70
C THR A 522 -2.85 -19.43 3.48
N GLY A 523 -3.48 -19.43 2.31
CA GLY A 523 -4.71 -20.16 2.04
C GLY A 523 -5.95 -19.53 2.67
N ILE A 524 -5.88 -18.31 3.18
CA ILE A 524 -7.03 -17.57 3.72
C ILE A 524 -7.93 -17.12 2.57
N ARG A 525 -9.24 -17.30 2.71
CA ARG A 525 -10.24 -16.74 1.79
C ARG A 525 -10.15 -15.22 1.79
N ALA A 526 -10.28 -14.60 0.62
CA ALA A 526 -10.11 -13.15 0.51
C ALA A 526 -11.04 -12.53 -0.52
N ILE A 527 -11.23 -11.22 -0.40
CA ILE A 527 -11.87 -10.37 -1.40
C ILE A 527 -11.06 -9.10 -1.57
N ASP A 528 -10.98 -8.60 -2.79
CA ASP A 528 -10.42 -7.27 -3.06
C ASP A 528 -11.56 -6.25 -3.15
N ALA A 529 -11.49 -5.25 -2.28
CA ALA A 529 -12.52 -4.22 -2.16
C ALA A 529 -11.91 -2.91 -1.70
N GLY A 530 -12.29 -1.79 -2.31
CA GLY A 530 -11.68 -0.52 -2.01
C GLY A 530 -12.57 0.69 -2.12
N ILE A 531 -12.04 1.83 -1.71
CA ILE A 531 -12.73 3.11 -1.74
C ILE A 531 -12.44 3.80 -3.08
N PRO A 532 -13.47 4.36 -3.78
CA PRO A 532 -13.27 4.91 -5.12
C PRO A 532 -12.49 6.23 -5.09
N GLN A 533 -11.62 6.41 -6.09
CA GLN A 533 -10.90 7.67 -6.33
C GLN A 533 -10.79 7.99 -7.83
N LEU A 534 -10.53 9.26 -8.13
CA LEU A 534 -10.09 9.73 -9.45
C LEU A 534 -8.60 10.08 -9.42
N SER A 535 -7.94 9.96 -10.56
CA SER A 535 -6.53 10.32 -10.73
C SER A 535 -5.57 9.47 -9.89
N MET A 536 -5.83 8.15 -9.81
CA MET A 536 -4.88 7.19 -9.21
C MET A 536 -3.46 7.42 -9.74
N HIS A 537 -2.45 7.29 -8.88
CA HIS A 537 -1.03 7.55 -9.17
C HIS A 537 -0.67 8.99 -9.57
N SER A 538 -1.62 9.93 -9.55
CA SER A 538 -1.27 11.36 -9.59
C SER A 538 -0.66 11.80 -8.26
N ILE A 539 0.21 12.80 -8.30
CA ILE A 539 0.73 13.41 -7.06
C ILE A 539 -0.41 13.96 -6.18
N ARG A 540 -1.56 14.29 -6.79
CA ARG A 540 -2.82 14.64 -6.11
C ARG A 540 -3.98 13.92 -6.78
N ALA A 541 -4.76 13.24 -5.97
CA ALA A 541 -5.96 12.53 -6.39
C ALA A 541 -7.24 13.21 -5.85
N THR A 542 -8.38 12.65 -6.20
CA THR A 542 -9.69 13.12 -5.74
C THR A 542 -10.52 11.95 -5.27
N THR A 543 -11.11 12.05 -4.09
CA THR A 543 -12.15 11.12 -3.60
C THR A 543 -13.36 11.90 -3.10
N GLY A 544 -14.44 11.23 -2.78
CA GLY A 544 -15.63 11.87 -2.22
C GLY A 544 -15.40 12.28 -0.77
N SER A 545 -16.07 13.35 -0.34
CA SER A 545 -15.95 13.85 1.03
C SER A 545 -16.52 12.89 2.08
N LEU A 546 -17.49 12.05 1.70
CA LEU A 546 -18.07 11.01 2.55
C LEU A 546 -17.32 9.68 2.50
N ASP A 547 -16.54 9.45 1.45
CA ASP A 547 -15.89 8.16 1.18
C ASP A 547 -15.00 7.66 2.33
N PRO A 548 -14.21 8.49 3.05
CA PRO A 548 -13.48 8.01 4.22
C PRO A 548 -14.39 7.40 5.29
N GLY A 549 -15.49 8.05 5.60
CA GLY A 549 -16.43 7.59 6.60
C GLY A 549 -17.29 6.41 6.15
N LEU A 550 -17.66 6.33 4.87
CA LEU A 550 -18.30 5.15 4.28
C LEU A 550 -17.39 3.92 4.35
N GLY A 551 -16.08 4.11 4.06
CA GLY A 551 -15.08 3.07 4.28
C GLY A 551 -15.00 2.61 5.73
N VAL A 552 -14.95 3.54 6.69
CA VAL A 552 -14.98 3.21 8.13
C VAL A 552 -16.21 2.40 8.49
N ALA A 553 -17.39 2.77 7.98
CA ALA A 553 -18.65 2.11 8.32
C ALA A 553 -18.69 0.65 7.84
N ILE A 554 -18.31 0.37 6.60
CA ILE A 554 -18.34 -1.00 6.07
C ILE A 554 -17.21 -1.87 6.65
N PHE A 555 -16.02 -1.31 6.89
CA PHE A 555 -14.91 -2.03 7.51
C PHE A 555 -15.21 -2.35 8.98
N GLN A 556 -15.84 -1.44 9.72
CA GLN A 556 -16.34 -1.75 11.06
C GLN A 556 -17.42 -2.83 11.00
N GLY A 557 -18.36 -2.74 10.05
CA GLY A 557 -19.37 -3.77 9.82
C GLY A 557 -18.76 -5.15 9.57
N PHE A 558 -17.69 -5.23 8.77
CA PHE A 558 -16.93 -6.46 8.56
C PHE A 558 -16.33 -6.98 9.87
N LEU A 559 -15.59 -6.17 10.60
CA LEU A 559 -14.96 -6.57 11.86
C LEU A 559 -15.97 -6.99 12.94
N ASP A 560 -17.17 -6.42 12.92
CA ASP A 560 -18.20 -6.70 13.93
C ASP A 560 -19.11 -7.87 13.57
N HIS A 561 -19.30 -8.18 12.28
CA HIS A 561 -20.26 -9.19 11.83
C HIS A 561 -19.64 -10.43 11.20
N TYR A 562 -18.35 -10.40 10.81
CA TYR A 562 -17.69 -11.50 10.09
C TYR A 562 -17.91 -12.87 10.78
N GLU A 563 -17.59 -12.96 12.08
CA GLU A 563 -17.65 -14.22 12.83
C GLU A 563 -19.04 -14.89 12.77
N ARG A 564 -20.11 -14.09 12.85
CA ARG A 564 -21.48 -14.56 12.76
C ARG A 564 -21.88 -14.89 11.31
N VAL A 565 -21.54 -14.02 10.37
CA VAL A 565 -21.89 -14.21 8.96
C VAL A 565 -21.15 -15.41 8.36
N ASP A 566 -19.89 -15.64 8.75
CA ASP A 566 -19.11 -16.80 8.28
C ASP A 566 -19.78 -18.14 8.62
N LEU A 567 -20.51 -18.22 9.73
CA LEU A 567 -21.27 -19.42 10.09
C LEU A 567 -22.34 -19.78 9.06
N GLU A 568 -22.89 -18.79 8.34
CA GLU A 568 -23.90 -19.02 7.29
C GLU A 568 -23.29 -19.75 6.06
N PHE A 569 -21.95 -19.71 5.92
CA PHE A 569 -21.20 -20.25 4.76
C PHE A 569 -20.46 -21.56 5.06
N ARG A 570 -20.41 -22.04 6.30
CA ARG A 570 -19.57 -23.19 6.72
C ARG A 570 -19.84 -24.51 5.97
N GLU A 571 -21.06 -24.75 5.53
CA GLU A 571 -21.41 -25.96 4.79
C GLU A 571 -21.27 -25.80 3.27
N THR A 572 -20.97 -24.61 2.80
CA THR A 572 -20.94 -24.27 1.37
C THR A 572 -19.53 -24.33 0.78
N VAL A 573 -18.49 -24.22 1.62
CA VAL A 573 -17.08 -24.04 1.16
C VAL A 573 -16.17 -25.07 1.84
#